data_b3ce1da65dcf2e97e5cada56e52e4717
#
_entry.id   b3ce1da65dcf2e97e5cada56e52e4717
#
_cell.length_a   1.000
_cell.length_b   1.000
_cell.length_c   1.000
_cell.angle_alpha   90.00
_cell.angle_beta   90.00
_cell.angle_gamma   90.00
#
_symmetry.space_group_name_H-M   'P 1'
#
loop_
_entity.id
_entity.type
_entity.pdbx_description
1 polymer ?
#
loop_
_entity_poly.entity_id
_entity_poly.type
_entity_poly.pdbx_seq_one_letter_code
_entity_poly.pdbx_strand_id
1 'polypeptide(L)'
;MQPIHEYGRHITRRHFFAQGSHALGWAALASLLGPDRLAVPAAASAAADKPNLAHFPGKAKHIIYLHMVGGPSQMDLYDYKPVMQEYYDKDLPESIRMGQRLTTMTSGQKRFPIAPSKYKFAQHGQCGMWVGELLPWTAKMVDDMCFVRSMHTEAINHEPAITYIQTGNMNTGRPCLGAWMSYGLGSLNEDLPAFVVLVAQPTNTEQVQAISARLWSSGYLPGEHAGVSFRSAGDPILYINNPPGVPAEVRRRTLDGLKTLNEINFQALHDPETQTRIAQYELAFRMQASVPDLTNLASEPESTFGLYGEQARKPGTFANTALLCRRLVERGVRFVQVYHNNWDTHSNVAGRLPDQCRDVDQACYGLIQDLKQRGMLDSTLVIWGGEFGRTIYSQGGLSKENYGRDHHPRCFTIWMAGGGVKGGTIHGETDDFSYNIVADPVHLRDFHATILHLLGFDHERFTVKYQGLDQRLTGVEPARVIKELLA
;
A
#
# COMPACT_ATOMS: atom_id res chain seq x y z
N MET A 1 -30.69 -7.22 -35.50
CA MET A 1 -30.28 -6.01 -34.77
C MET A 1 -29.14 -5.38 -35.53
N GLN A 2 -29.15 -4.07 -35.77
CA GLN A 2 -28.08 -3.44 -36.52
C GLN A 2 -26.81 -3.35 -35.63
N PRO A 3 -25.62 -3.64 -36.15
CA PRO A 3 -24.36 -3.64 -35.39
C PRO A 3 -24.10 -2.35 -34.62
N ILE A 4 -24.62 -1.23 -35.09
CA ILE A 4 -24.50 0.10 -34.47
C ILE A 4 -25.22 0.18 -33.09
N HIS A 5 -26.28 -0.59 -32.85
CA HIS A 5 -26.99 -0.60 -31.56
C HIS A 5 -26.28 -1.48 -30.50
N GLU A 6 -25.52 -2.47 -30.92
CA GLU A 6 -24.68 -3.26 -30.02
C GLU A 6 -23.46 -2.46 -29.57
N TYR A 7 -22.93 -1.63 -30.45
CA TYR A 7 -21.80 -0.75 -30.22
C TYR A 7 -22.05 0.29 -29.11
N GLY A 8 -23.25 0.89 -29.06
CA GLY A 8 -23.60 1.87 -28.03
C GLY A 8 -23.66 1.29 -26.59
N ARG A 9 -23.68 -0.04 -26.45
CA ARG A 9 -23.68 -0.71 -25.13
C ARG A 9 -22.29 -0.83 -24.51
N HIS A 10 -21.24 -0.62 -25.31
CA HIS A 10 -19.84 -0.74 -24.85
C HIS A 10 -19.20 0.57 -24.43
N ILE A 11 -19.90 1.71 -24.56
CA ILE A 11 -19.43 2.99 -24.02
C ILE A 11 -19.38 2.90 -22.51
N THR A 12 -18.22 3.19 -21.92
CA THR A 12 -18.08 3.17 -20.46
C THR A 12 -19.01 4.19 -19.81
N ARG A 13 -19.57 3.87 -18.63
CA ARG A 13 -20.40 4.82 -17.86
C ARG A 13 -19.71 6.15 -17.64
N ARG A 14 -18.40 6.10 -17.37
CA ARG A 14 -17.55 7.28 -17.16
C ARG A 14 -17.53 8.18 -18.41
N HIS A 15 -17.30 7.59 -19.57
CA HIS A 15 -17.29 8.32 -20.84
C HIS A 15 -18.67 8.87 -21.19
N PHE A 16 -19.74 8.07 -20.99
CA PHE A 16 -21.11 8.50 -21.22
C PHE A 16 -21.49 9.72 -20.38
N PHE A 17 -21.18 9.70 -19.08
CA PHE A 17 -21.46 10.86 -18.21
C PHE A 17 -20.57 12.06 -18.51
N ALA A 18 -19.31 11.87 -18.89
CA ALA A 18 -18.43 12.95 -19.30
C ALA A 18 -18.95 13.64 -20.58
N GLN A 19 -19.33 12.89 -21.60
CA GLN A 19 -19.90 13.44 -22.84
C GLN A 19 -21.26 14.11 -22.60
N GLY A 20 -22.12 13.53 -21.78
CA GLY A 20 -23.41 14.10 -21.42
C GLY A 20 -23.30 15.46 -20.71
N SER A 21 -22.35 15.59 -19.77
CA SER A 21 -22.10 16.85 -19.08
C SER A 21 -21.50 17.91 -20.00
N HIS A 22 -20.62 17.53 -20.94
CA HIS A 22 -20.09 18.45 -21.96
C HIS A 22 -21.16 18.91 -22.93
N ALA A 23 -22.03 18.00 -23.39
CA ALA A 23 -23.11 18.37 -24.32
C ALA A 23 -24.09 19.37 -23.70
N LEU A 24 -24.48 19.20 -22.45
CA LEU A 24 -25.32 20.15 -21.72
C LEU A 24 -24.61 21.46 -21.43
N GLY A 25 -23.32 21.43 -21.06
CA GLY A 25 -22.50 22.61 -20.85
C GLY A 25 -22.30 23.42 -22.15
N TRP A 26 -22.04 22.78 -23.27
CA TRP A 26 -21.93 23.41 -24.57
C TRP A 26 -23.26 23.99 -25.08
N ALA A 27 -24.38 23.28 -24.85
CA ALA A 27 -25.70 23.78 -25.20
C ALA A 27 -26.05 25.07 -24.42
N ALA A 28 -25.74 25.10 -23.12
CA ALA A 28 -25.91 26.25 -22.26
C ALA A 28 -24.97 27.42 -22.70
N LEU A 29 -23.72 27.12 -23.01
CA LEU A 29 -22.75 28.12 -23.46
C LEU A 29 -23.08 28.65 -24.84
N ALA A 30 -23.52 27.82 -25.78
CA ALA A 30 -23.98 28.21 -27.10
C ALA A 30 -25.20 29.15 -27.04
N SER A 31 -26.12 28.92 -26.10
CA SER A 31 -27.27 29.79 -25.88
C SER A 31 -26.89 31.18 -25.33
N LEU A 32 -25.71 31.27 -24.66
CA LEU A 32 -25.21 32.54 -24.09
C LEU A 32 -24.28 33.34 -25.00
N LEU A 33 -23.56 32.69 -25.93
CA LEU A 33 -22.49 33.30 -26.71
C LEU A 33 -22.83 33.61 -28.19
N GLY A 34 -23.94 33.09 -28.73
CA GLY A 34 -24.33 33.22 -30.12
C GLY A 34 -23.46 32.40 -31.10
N PRO A 35 -23.93 32.21 -32.36
CA PRO A 35 -23.35 31.24 -33.29
C PRO A 35 -21.93 31.55 -33.81
N ASP A 36 -21.44 32.77 -33.67
CA ASP A 36 -20.21 33.21 -34.36
C ASP A 36 -18.90 33.05 -33.58
N ARG A 37 -18.91 32.42 -32.39
CA ARG A 37 -17.71 32.31 -31.52
C ARG A 37 -17.33 30.89 -31.10
N LEU A 38 -17.82 29.86 -31.75
CA LEU A 38 -17.49 28.47 -31.43
C LEU A 38 -16.34 27.94 -32.32
N ALA A 39 -15.14 28.44 -32.14
CA ALA A 39 -13.95 27.71 -32.60
C ALA A 39 -13.61 26.64 -31.60
N VAL A 40 -13.81 25.35 -31.96
CA VAL A 40 -13.37 24.20 -31.16
C VAL A 40 -11.85 24.09 -31.32
N PRO A 41 -11.05 24.18 -30.24
CA PRO A 41 -9.64 23.87 -30.35
C PRO A 41 -9.50 22.38 -30.69
N ALA A 42 -8.84 22.05 -31.77
CA ALA A 42 -8.45 20.69 -32.11
C ALA A 42 -7.59 20.13 -30.96
N ALA A 43 -8.05 19.06 -30.36
CA ALA A 43 -7.27 18.35 -29.37
C ALA A 43 -5.99 17.82 -30.04
N ALA A 44 -4.86 18.40 -29.68
CA ALA A 44 -3.55 17.94 -30.13
C ALA A 44 -3.31 16.53 -29.63
N SER A 45 -3.27 15.57 -30.54
CA SER A 45 -2.71 14.24 -30.32
C SER A 45 -1.21 14.39 -30.13
N ALA A 46 -0.75 14.38 -28.90
CA ALA A 46 0.66 14.24 -28.59
C ALA A 46 0.87 12.84 -28.02
N ALA A 47 1.69 12.04 -28.69
CA ALA A 47 2.47 11.00 -28.03
C ALA A 47 3.44 11.75 -27.10
N ALA A 48 2.93 12.15 -25.94
CA ALA A 48 3.70 12.89 -24.97
C ALA A 48 4.57 11.92 -24.19
N ASP A 49 5.85 12.26 -24.02
CA ASP A 49 6.67 11.79 -22.90
C ASP A 49 5.78 11.73 -21.65
N LYS A 50 5.76 10.57 -20.97
CA LYS A 50 4.92 10.39 -19.79
C LYS A 50 5.32 11.46 -18.77
N PRO A 51 4.41 12.37 -18.38
CA PRO A 51 4.78 13.53 -17.61
C PRO A 51 5.31 13.11 -16.24
N ASN A 52 6.53 13.49 -15.95
CA ASN A 52 7.01 13.53 -14.57
C ASN A 52 6.41 14.77 -13.92
N LEU A 53 5.39 14.58 -13.09
CA LEU A 53 4.68 15.66 -12.41
C LEU A 53 5.34 16.07 -11.09
N ALA A 54 6.54 15.56 -10.77
CA ALA A 54 7.24 15.94 -9.55
C ALA A 54 7.54 17.44 -9.53
N HIS A 55 7.35 18.06 -8.37
CA HIS A 55 7.55 19.50 -8.16
C HIS A 55 9.02 19.83 -7.83
N PHE A 56 9.75 18.82 -7.32
CA PHE A 56 11.17 18.91 -6.95
C PHE A 56 11.79 17.50 -7.02
N PRO A 57 13.13 17.39 -7.00
CA PRO A 57 13.80 16.09 -6.99
C PRO A 57 13.43 15.27 -5.76
N GLY A 58 12.75 14.12 -5.95
CA GLY A 58 12.43 13.19 -4.90
C GLY A 58 13.67 12.35 -4.49
N LYS A 59 13.76 12.00 -3.22
CA LYS A 59 14.76 11.07 -2.70
C LYS A 59 14.38 9.61 -3.04
N ALA A 60 13.13 9.24 -2.86
CA ALA A 60 12.62 7.93 -3.20
C ALA A 60 12.24 7.84 -4.69
N LYS A 61 12.75 6.81 -5.35
CA LYS A 61 12.38 6.42 -6.73
C LYS A 61 11.45 5.23 -6.75
N HIS A 62 11.51 4.41 -5.71
CA HIS A 62 10.74 3.18 -5.52
C HIS A 62 10.13 3.15 -4.13
N ILE A 63 8.97 2.50 -4.01
CA ILE A 63 8.36 2.16 -2.73
C ILE A 63 8.09 0.66 -2.68
N ILE A 64 8.45 0.02 -1.58
CA ILE A 64 7.98 -1.31 -1.18
C ILE A 64 7.14 -1.13 0.08
N TYR A 65 5.83 -1.34 -0.03
CA TYR A 65 4.92 -1.20 1.10
C TYR A 65 4.48 -2.58 1.61
N LEU A 66 5.01 -2.96 2.76
CA LEU A 66 4.70 -4.21 3.46
C LEU A 66 3.53 -3.97 4.42
N HIS A 67 2.30 -4.21 3.98
CA HIS A 67 1.10 -3.97 4.77
C HIS A 67 0.68 -5.23 5.53
N MET A 68 0.71 -5.12 6.85
CA MET A 68 0.36 -6.17 7.81
C MET A 68 -1.13 -6.08 8.15
N VAL A 69 -1.94 -6.78 7.36
CA VAL A 69 -3.41 -6.69 7.40
C VAL A 69 -3.95 -7.28 8.70
N GLY A 70 -4.64 -6.47 9.45
CA GLY A 70 -5.21 -6.85 10.74
C GLY A 70 -4.67 -6.04 11.92
N GLY A 71 -3.77 -5.09 11.71
CA GLY A 71 -3.26 -4.20 12.75
C GLY A 71 -2.34 -4.89 13.77
N PRO A 72 -1.03 -4.92 13.53
CA PRO A 72 -0.03 -5.46 14.45
C PRO A 72 -0.11 -4.79 15.83
N SER A 73 0.02 -5.59 16.88
CA SER A 73 0.00 -5.09 18.27
C SER A 73 1.30 -4.33 18.58
N GLN A 74 1.23 -3.01 18.62
CA GLN A 74 2.39 -2.15 18.87
C GLN A 74 3.08 -2.47 20.20
N MET A 75 2.30 -2.75 21.24
CA MET A 75 2.81 -3.01 22.58
C MET A 75 3.44 -4.40 22.75
N ASP A 76 3.14 -5.35 21.89
CA ASP A 76 3.76 -6.67 21.89
C ASP A 76 5.03 -6.73 21.02
N LEU A 77 5.30 -5.68 20.20
CA LEU A 77 6.38 -5.67 19.23
C LEU A 77 7.40 -4.56 19.46
N TYR A 78 6.94 -3.28 19.64
CA TYR A 78 7.79 -2.10 19.56
C TYR A 78 7.60 -1.07 20.67
N ASP A 79 6.41 -1.00 21.29
CA ASP A 79 6.07 0.04 22.27
C ASP A 79 6.04 -0.52 23.68
N TYR A 80 7.22 -0.84 24.22
CA TYR A 80 7.39 -1.46 25.53
C TYR A 80 7.04 -0.51 26.66
N LYS A 81 6.17 -0.98 27.58
CA LYS A 81 5.68 -0.23 28.74
C LYS A 81 5.80 -1.10 30.02
N PRO A 82 6.96 -1.05 30.70
CA PRO A 82 7.22 -1.91 31.86
C PRO A 82 6.22 -1.72 33.01
N VAL A 83 5.73 -0.49 33.20
CA VAL A 83 4.75 -0.14 34.26
C VAL A 83 3.48 -0.98 34.15
N MET A 84 3.10 -1.44 32.96
CA MET A 84 1.89 -2.23 32.77
C MET A 84 1.91 -3.59 33.50
N GLN A 85 3.09 -4.12 33.81
CA GLN A 85 3.21 -5.38 34.58
C GLN A 85 2.57 -5.24 35.99
N GLU A 86 2.63 -4.05 36.58
CA GLU A 86 2.02 -3.76 37.90
C GLU A 86 0.49 -3.63 37.82
N TYR A 87 -0.02 -3.44 36.58
CA TYR A 87 -1.45 -3.29 36.32
C TYR A 87 -2.11 -4.55 35.75
N TYR A 88 -1.41 -5.67 35.70
CA TYR A 88 -1.99 -6.92 35.22
C TYR A 88 -3.35 -7.20 35.90
N ASP A 89 -4.38 -7.48 35.10
CA ASP A 89 -5.78 -7.74 35.51
C ASP A 89 -6.46 -6.59 36.29
N LYS A 90 -5.86 -5.42 36.40
CA LYS A 90 -6.57 -4.20 36.86
C LYS A 90 -7.26 -3.56 35.69
N ASP A 91 -8.41 -2.93 35.92
CA ASP A 91 -9.12 -2.23 34.86
C ASP A 91 -8.35 -0.99 34.38
N LEU A 92 -8.40 -0.74 33.06
CA LEU A 92 -7.81 0.47 32.47
C LEU A 92 -8.41 1.72 33.15
N PRO A 93 -7.58 2.59 33.75
CA PRO A 93 -8.07 3.78 34.43
C PRO A 93 -8.91 4.66 33.52
N GLU A 94 -10.02 5.22 34.03
CA GLU A 94 -10.88 6.12 33.25
C GLU A 94 -10.12 7.39 32.82
N SER A 95 -9.14 7.84 33.60
CA SER A 95 -8.25 8.97 33.27
C SER A 95 -7.38 8.68 32.02
N ILE A 96 -7.11 7.42 31.71
CA ILE A 96 -6.40 6.99 30.50
C ILE A 96 -7.40 6.73 29.36
N ARG A 97 -8.52 6.06 29.66
CA ARG A 97 -9.56 5.74 28.68
C ARG A 97 -10.27 7.00 28.16
N MET A 98 -10.52 7.99 29.02
CA MET A 98 -11.10 9.31 28.69
C MET A 98 -12.40 9.23 27.88
N GLY A 99 -13.25 8.23 28.12
CA GLY A 99 -14.51 8.05 27.40
C GLY A 99 -14.35 7.78 25.89
N GLN A 100 -13.19 7.32 25.43
CA GLN A 100 -12.94 7.05 24.01
C GLN A 100 -13.90 6.00 23.46
N ARG A 101 -14.22 6.13 22.17
CA ARG A 101 -15.08 5.20 21.46
C ARG A 101 -14.48 3.78 21.50
N LEU A 102 -15.30 2.83 21.90
CA LEU A 102 -14.99 1.40 21.85
C LEU A 102 -15.53 0.78 20.56
N THR A 103 -14.98 -0.36 20.15
CA THR A 103 -15.59 -1.17 19.11
C THR A 103 -16.86 -1.84 19.63
N THR A 104 -17.69 -2.36 18.73
CA THR A 104 -18.86 -3.17 19.10
C THR A 104 -18.46 -4.47 19.81
N MET A 105 -17.23 -4.94 19.63
CA MET A 105 -16.72 -6.19 20.23
C MET A 105 -16.42 -6.05 21.72
N THR A 106 -16.03 -4.87 22.19
CA THR A 106 -15.70 -4.64 23.59
C THR A 106 -16.63 -3.65 24.30
N SER A 107 -17.51 -2.94 23.59
CA SER A 107 -18.46 -1.98 24.20
C SER A 107 -19.41 -2.59 25.23
N GLY A 108 -19.66 -3.90 25.15
CA GLY A 108 -20.48 -4.66 26.12
C GLY A 108 -19.68 -5.29 27.27
N GLN A 109 -18.34 -5.16 27.31
CA GLN A 109 -17.53 -5.69 28.40
C GLN A 109 -17.78 -4.87 29.69
N LYS A 110 -17.89 -5.58 30.81
CA LYS A 110 -18.02 -4.96 32.13
C LYS A 110 -16.69 -4.46 32.67
N ARG A 111 -15.60 -5.05 32.23
CA ARG A 111 -14.23 -4.77 32.66
C ARG A 111 -13.31 -4.59 31.45
N PHE A 112 -12.28 -3.77 31.62
CA PHE A 112 -11.21 -3.56 30.65
C PHE A 112 -9.85 -3.94 31.28
N PRO A 113 -9.64 -5.25 31.58
CA PRO A 113 -8.48 -5.69 32.33
C PRO A 113 -7.20 -5.52 31.50
N ILE A 114 -6.23 -4.80 32.04
CA ILE A 114 -4.94 -4.57 31.39
C ILE A 114 -4.22 -5.89 31.19
N ALA A 115 -3.80 -6.12 29.96
CA ALA A 115 -3.05 -7.29 29.51
C ALA A 115 -1.65 -6.86 29.05
N PRO A 116 -0.66 -6.76 29.93
CA PRO A 116 0.72 -6.48 29.55
C PRO A 116 1.24 -7.48 28.54
N SER A 117 2.20 -7.10 27.73
CA SER A 117 2.86 -8.04 26.83
C SER A 117 3.51 -9.17 27.63
N LYS A 118 3.29 -10.40 27.21
CA LYS A 118 3.97 -11.58 27.78
C LYS A 118 5.41 -11.77 27.30
N TYR A 119 5.78 -11.06 26.25
CA TYR A 119 7.08 -11.17 25.61
C TYR A 119 8.12 -10.27 26.28
N LYS A 120 9.38 -10.70 26.20
CA LYS A 120 10.51 -9.92 26.70
C LYS A 120 10.90 -8.86 25.68
N PHE A 121 11.42 -7.74 26.19
CA PHE A 121 11.94 -6.64 25.38
C PHE A 121 13.37 -6.34 25.75
N ALA A 122 14.13 -5.87 24.77
CA ALA A 122 15.46 -5.30 24.96
C ALA A 122 15.64 -4.08 24.06
N GLN A 123 16.58 -3.20 24.46
CA GLN A 123 16.99 -2.10 23.62
C GLN A 123 18.08 -2.57 22.65
N HIS A 124 17.98 -2.09 21.41
CA HIS A 124 18.87 -2.48 20.31
C HIS A 124 19.37 -1.27 19.54
N GLY A 125 20.52 -1.44 18.88
CA GLY A 125 21.17 -0.41 18.10
C GLY A 125 21.72 0.76 18.93
N GLN A 126 22.29 1.74 18.24
CA GLN A 126 22.73 2.99 18.85
C GLN A 126 21.54 3.88 19.20
N CYS A 127 20.45 3.78 18.44
CA CYS A 127 19.21 4.52 18.69
C CYS A 127 18.47 4.05 19.96
N GLY A 128 18.81 2.88 20.52
CA GLY A 128 18.19 2.35 21.74
C GLY A 128 16.73 1.92 21.57
N MET A 129 16.30 1.52 20.36
CA MET A 129 14.93 1.09 20.08
C MET A 129 14.56 -0.16 20.87
N TRP A 130 13.42 -0.11 21.57
CA TRP A 130 12.83 -1.28 22.21
C TRP A 130 12.21 -2.23 21.17
N VAL A 131 12.66 -3.48 21.16
CA VAL A 131 12.12 -4.51 20.27
C VAL A 131 11.78 -5.75 21.08
N GLY A 132 10.61 -6.34 20.80
CA GLY A 132 10.17 -7.59 21.43
C GLY A 132 10.97 -8.80 20.92
N GLU A 133 11.13 -9.81 21.77
CA GLU A 133 11.91 -11.03 21.49
C GLU A 133 11.43 -11.82 20.25
N LEU A 134 10.22 -11.55 19.77
CA LEU A 134 9.66 -12.14 18.56
C LEU A 134 10.31 -11.64 17.25
N LEU A 135 11.11 -10.57 17.33
CA LEU A 135 11.67 -9.89 16.15
C LEU A 135 13.22 -9.80 16.23
N PRO A 136 13.94 -10.93 16.40
CA PRO A 136 15.39 -10.93 16.59
C PRO A 136 16.20 -10.44 15.36
N TRP A 137 15.62 -10.50 14.17
CA TRP A 137 16.27 -10.00 12.97
C TRP A 137 16.03 -8.49 12.78
N THR A 138 14.82 -8.00 13.02
CA THR A 138 14.52 -6.57 13.07
C THR A 138 15.41 -5.86 14.08
N ALA A 139 15.65 -6.45 15.24
CA ALA A 139 16.54 -5.93 16.28
C ALA A 139 17.97 -5.63 15.79
N LYS A 140 18.45 -6.32 14.73
CA LYS A 140 19.79 -6.13 14.16
C LYS A 140 19.90 -4.94 13.22
N MET A 141 18.78 -4.35 12.79
CA MET A 141 18.77 -3.30 11.77
C MET A 141 18.06 -2.01 12.22
N VAL A 142 17.78 -1.86 13.51
CA VAL A 142 17.01 -0.71 14.03
C VAL A 142 17.65 0.65 13.71
N ASP A 143 18.99 0.71 13.58
CA ASP A 143 19.70 1.92 13.21
C ASP A 143 19.56 2.29 11.72
N ASP A 144 19.12 1.37 10.87
CA ASP A 144 18.75 1.62 9.47
C ASP A 144 17.29 2.06 9.33
N MET A 145 16.50 2.05 10.43
CA MET A 145 15.05 2.23 10.42
C MET A 145 14.63 3.53 11.08
N CYS A 146 13.49 4.04 10.64
CA CYS A 146 12.76 5.15 11.24
C CYS A 146 11.45 4.62 11.80
N PHE A 147 11.28 4.62 13.12
CA PHE A 147 10.08 4.16 13.81
C PHE A 147 9.18 5.35 14.13
N VAL A 148 7.92 5.29 13.71
CA VAL A 148 6.88 6.25 14.06
C VAL A 148 5.89 5.55 15.00
N ARG A 149 5.98 5.83 16.31
CA ARG A 149 5.14 5.20 17.35
C ARG A 149 3.83 5.93 17.60
N SER A 150 3.72 7.13 17.09
CA SER A 150 2.60 8.05 17.30
C SER A 150 1.65 8.13 16.09
N MET A 151 1.59 7.08 15.27
CA MET A 151 0.59 7.01 14.20
C MET A 151 -0.82 6.95 14.77
N HIS A 152 -1.77 7.65 14.14
CA HIS A 152 -3.18 7.55 14.50
C HIS A 152 -4.12 7.76 13.30
N THR A 153 -5.35 7.27 13.44
CA THR A 153 -6.42 7.35 12.44
C THR A 153 -7.80 7.39 13.13
N GLU A 154 -8.84 7.77 12.40
CA GLU A 154 -10.22 7.75 12.89
C GLU A 154 -10.93 6.43 12.64
N ALA A 155 -10.41 5.61 11.72
CA ALA A 155 -11.04 4.37 11.31
C ALA A 155 -10.79 3.25 12.34
N ILE A 156 -11.87 2.68 12.88
CA ILE A 156 -11.82 1.65 13.93
C ILE A 156 -12.07 0.23 13.42
N ASN A 157 -12.53 0.06 12.18
CA ASN A 157 -12.77 -1.24 11.54
C ASN A 157 -11.84 -1.44 10.35
N HIS A 158 -11.46 -2.69 10.07
CA HIS A 158 -10.47 -3.04 9.05
C HIS A 158 -10.77 -2.49 7.67
N GLU A 159 -11.99 -2.71 7.16
CA GLU A 159 -12.32 -2.30 5.80
C GLU A 159 -12.14 -0.79 5.55
N PRO A 160 -12.72 0.13 6.34
CA PRO A 160 -12.47 1.56 6.19
C PRO A 160 -11.03 1.95 6.54
N ALA A 161 -10.38 1.29 7.51
CA ALA A 161 -9.02 1.62 7.91
C ALA A 161 -7.98 1.25 6.84
N ILE A 162 -8.07 0.02 6.28
CA ILE A 162 -7.21 -0.41 5.18
C ILE A 162 -7.47 0.49 3.96
N THR A 163 -8.74 0.81 3.66
CA THR A 163 -9.06 1.72 2.57
C THR A 163 -8.44 3.09 2.79
N TYR A 164 -8.50 3.62 4.01
CA TYR A 164 -7.96 4.93 4.35
C TYR A 164 -6.43 4.98 4.20
N ILE A 165 -5.73 4.02 4.76
CA ILE A 165 -4.26 4.01 4.68
C ILE A 165 -3.76 3.81 3.24
N GLN A 166 -4.53 3.14 2.38
CA GLN A 166 -4.18 2.94 0.98
C GLN A 166 -4.58 4.11 0.07
N THR A 167 -5.68 4.83 0.38
CA THR A 167 -6.30 5.77 -0.58
C THR A 167 -6.48 7.20 -0.04
N GLY A 168 -6.13 7.47 1.22
CA GLY A 168 -6.38 8.76 1.86
C GLY A 168 -7.86 9.03 2.17
N ASN A 169 -8.73 8.01 2.08
CA ASN A 169 -10.16 8.15 2.40
C ASN A 169 -10.76 6.83 2.85
N MET A 170 -11.67 6.86 3.82
CA MET A 170 -12.36 5.67 4.31
C MET A 170 -13.36 5.08 3.30
N ASN A 171 -13.84 5.89 2.36
CA ASN A 171 -14.76 5.47 1.31
C ASN A 171 -14.00 4.96 0.09
N THR A 172 -14.53 3.91 -0.52
CA THR A 172 -13.99 3.32 -1.75
C THR A 172 -14.14 4.24 -2.97
N GLY A 173 -13.43 3.93 -4.06
CA GLY A 173 -13.53 4.65 -5.34
C GLY A 173 -12.47 5.74 -5.53
N ARG A 174 -11.56 5.94 -4.56
CA ARG A 174 -10.42 6.84 -4.70
C ARG A 174 -9.17 6.09 -5.16
N PRO A 175 -8.24 6.76 -5.86
CA PRO A 175 -6.97 6.16 -6.23
C PRO A 175 -6.15 5.80 -5.00
N CYS A 176 -5.51 4.63 -5.03
CA CYS A 176 -4.56 4.26 -3.99
C CYS A 176 -3.20 4.95 -4.17
N LEU A 177 -2.36 4.92 -3.13
CA LEU A 177 -1.02 5.52 -3.12
C LEU A 177 -0.17 5.08 -4.33
N GLY A 178 -0.18 3.78 -4.67
CA GLY A 178 0.53 3.25 -5.84
C GLY A 178 0.01 3.81 -7.16
N ALA A 179 -1.30 4.04 -7.28
CA ALA A 179 -1.90 4.67 -8.45
C ALA A 179 -1.50 6.16 -8.56
N TRP A 180 -1.47 6.90 -7.46
CA TRP A 180 -0.96 8.27 -7.42
C TRP A 180 0.52 8.34 -7.82
N MET A 181 1.35 7.43 -7.32
CA MET A 181 2.77 7.38 -7.70
C MET A 181 2.95 7.05 -9.18
N SER A 182 2.21 6.06 -9.71
CA SER A 182 2.21 5.72 -11.13
C SER A 182 1.76 6.88 -12.00
N TYR A 183 0.72 7.61 -11.57
CA TYR A 183 0.22 8.80 -12.27
C TYR A 183 1.25 9.93 -12.28
N GLY A 184 1.89 10.21 -11.15
CA GLY A 184 2.82 11.33 -11.00
C GLY A 184 4.20 11.10 -11.59
N LEU A 185 4.75 9.89 -11.49
CA LEU A 185 6.13 9.57 -11.87
C LEU A 185 6.25 8.67 -13.11
N GLY A 186 5.15 8.10 -13.59
CA GLY A 186 5.18 7.14 -14.71
C GLY A 186 5.93 5.85 -14.35
N SER A 187 6.51 5.18 -15.35
CA SER A 187 7.28 3.94 -15.21
C SER A 187 8.76 4.17 -15.50
N LEU A 188 9.63 3.40 -14.82
CA LEU A 188 11.08 3.33 -15.12
C LEU A 188 11.44 2.18 -16.06
N ASN A 189 10.47 1.37 -16.44
CA ASN A 189 10.65 0.26 -17.39
C ASN A 189 9.44 0.14 -18.32
N GLU A 190 9.59 -0.60 -19.41
CA GLU A 190 8.54 -0.80 -20.42
C GLU A 190 7.88 -2.20 -20.34
N ASP A 191 8.52 -3.15 -19.65
CA ASP A 191 8.18 -4.58 -19.70
C ASP A 191 7.42 -5.07 -18.47
N LEU A 192 7.35 -4.23 -17.40
CA LEU A 192 6.63 -4.51 -16.16
C LEU A 192 5.73 -3.34 -15.80
N PRO A 193 4.63 -3.58 -15.05
CA PRO A 193 3.79 -2.51 -14.54
C PRO A 193 4.57 -1.57 -13.63
N ALA A 194 4.24 -0.28 -13.63
CA ALA A 194 4.80 0.66 -12.66
C ALA A 194 4.37 0.35 -11.22
N PHE A 195 3.22 -0.32 -11.06
CA PHE A 195 2.63 -0.69 -9.79
C PHE A 195 2.25 -2.18 -9.77
N VAL A 196 2.91 -2.95 -8.91
CA VAL A 196 2.68 -4.39 -8.70
C VAL A 196 2.15 -4.66 -7.30
N VAL A 197 1.23 -5.60 -7.20
CA VAL A 197 0.64 -6.06 -5.94
C VAL A 197 0.91 -7.54 -5.73
N LEU A 198 1.35 -7.88 -4.53
CA LEU A 198 1.64 -9.25 -4.09
C LEU A 198 0.86 -9.53 -2.81
N VAL A 199 0.27 -10.73 -2.71
CA VAL A 199 -0.41 -11.18 -1.50
C VAL A 199 0.35 -12.39 -0.97
N ALA A 200 1.09 -12.20 0.12
CA ALA A 200 1.82 -13.28 0.77
C ALA A 200 0.87 -14.16 1.59
N GLN A 201 1.10 -15.46 1.56
CA GLN A 201 0.34 -16.42 2.35
C GLN A 201 0.90 -16.46 3.77
N PRO A 202 0.09 -16.18 4.81
CA PRO A 202 0.52 -16.33 6.19
C PRO A 202 0.59 -17.82 6.57
N THR A 203 1.48 -18.15 7.51
CA THR A 203 1.56 -19.51 8.07
C THR A 203 0.27 -19.90 8.78
N ASN A 204 -0.33 -18.96 9.52
CA ASN A 204 -1.61 -19.15 10.19
C ASN A 204 -2.72 -18.39 9.44
N THR A 205 -3.89 -18.99 9.25
CA THR A 205 -5.01 -18.45 8.44
C THR A 205 -6.34 -18.35 9.21
N GLU A 206 -6.30 -18.33 10.54
CA GLU A 206 -7.52 -18.37 11.36
C GLU A 206 -8.41 -17.13 11.24
N GLN A 207 -7.82 -15.94 11.03
CA GLN A 207 -8.55 -14.67 10.95
C GLN A 207 -8.02 -13.79 9.81
N VAL A 208 -8.34 -14.20 8.58
CA VAL A 208 -7.95 -13.46 7.36
C VAL A 208 -8.97 -12.37 7.06
N GLN A 209 -8.47 -11.16 6.86
CA GLN A 209 -9.26 -10.04 6.37
C GLN A 209 -9.38 -10.08 4.84
N ALA A 210 -10.49 -9.56 4.30
CA ALA A 210 -10.72 -9.52 2.87
C ALA A 210 -9.77 -8.52 2.17
N ILE A 211 -8.96 -9.05 1.26
CA ILE A 211 -8.08 -8.27 0.37
C ILE A 211 -8.66 -8.33 -1.03
N SER A 212 -8.96 -7.19 -1.63
CA SER A 212 -9.61 -7.14 -2.94
C SER A 212 -9.04 -6.02 -3.82
N ALA A 213 -9.32 -6.09 -5.12
CA ALA A 213 -8.82 -5.17 -6.13
C ALA A 213 -9.14 -3.69 -5.87
N ARG A 214 -10.12 -3.36 -5.02
CA ARG A 214 -10.41 -1.98 -4.62
C ARG A 214 -9.20 -1.30 -3.94
N LEU A 215 -8.33 -2.07 -3.26
CA LEU A 215 -7.18 -1.56 -2.53
C LEU A 215 -6.00 -1.17 -3.43
N TRP A 216 -6.02 -1.57 -4.71
CA TRP A 216 -5.03 -1.16 -5.70
C TRP A 216 -5.65 -0.58 -6.98
N SER A 217 -6.88 -0.09 -6.84
CA SER A 217 -7.61 0.58 -7.91
C SER A 217 -7.01 1.94 -8.25
N SER A 218 -7.11 2.31 -9.52
CA SER A 218 -6.84 3.68 -9.97
C SER A 218 -7.92 4.69 -9.56
N GLY A 219 -9.05 4.24 -9.03
CA GLY A 219 -10.17 5.11 -8.67
C GLY A 219 -10.64 5.97 -9.86
N TYR A 220 -10.55 7.29 -9.70
CA TYR A 220 -10.87 8.26 -10.76
C TYR A 220 -9.68 8.61 -11.67
N LEU A 221 -8.47 8.10 -11.41
CA LEU A 221 -7.35 8.18 -12.34
C LEU A 221 -7.56 7.21 -13.52
N PRO A 222 -6.87 7.41 -14.66
CA PRO A 222 -6.90 6.46 -15.77
C PRO A 222 -6.57 5.03 -15.33
N GLY A 223 -7.24 4.04 -15.92
CA GLY A 223 -7.13 2.63 -15.56
C GLY A 223 -5.72 2.05 -15.69
N GLU A 224 -4.85 2.65 -16.52
CA GLU A 224 -3.44 2.27 -16.66
C GLU A 224 -2.61 2.43 -15.38
N HIS A 225 -3.06 3.25 -14.42
CA HIS A 225 -2.41 3.47 -13.14
C HIS A 225 -2.85 2.50 -12.05
N ALA A 226 -3.80 1.59 -12.33
CA ALA A 226 -4.19 0.55 -11.39
C ALA A 226 -3.05 -0.44 -11.14
N GLY A 227 -2.98 -0.99 -9.93
CA GLY A 227 -2.02 -2.03 -9.59
C GLY A 227 -2.32 -3.34 -10.31
N VAL A 228 -1.27 -4.02 -10.76
CA VAL A 228 -1.36 -5.36 -11.35
C VAL A 228 -1.02 -6.38 -10.28
N SER A 229 -2.01 -7.21 -9.94
CA SER A 229 -1.81 -8.26 -8.94
C SER A 229 -1.08 -9.46 -9.55
N PHE A 230 0.08 -9.78 -8.98
CA PHE A 230 0.79 -11.02 -9.26
C PHE A 230 0.38 -12.06 -8.23
N ARG A 231 0.15 -13.28 -8.68
CA ARG A 231 -0.11 -14.41 -7.80
C ARG A 231 1.19 -14.82 -7.13
N SER A 232 1.13 -15.03 -5.84
CA SER A 232 2.29 -15.43 -5.04
C SER A 232 2.67 -16.91 -5.22
N ALA A 233 1.78 -17.73 -5.83
CA ALA A 233 2.03 -19.14 -6.14
C ALA A 233 1.37 -19.56 -7.45
N GLY A 234 1.96 -20.53 -8.14
CA GLY A 234 1.55 -20.95 -9.49
C GLY A 234 1.98 -19.95 -10.55
N ASP A 235 1.21 -19.84 -11.64
CA ASP A 235 1.47 -18.84 -12.68
C ASP A 235 1.31 -17.42 -12.08
N PRO A 236 2.36 -16.58 -12.12
CA PRO A 236 2.31 -15.24 -11.50
C PRO A 236 1.19 -14.37 -12.04
N ILE A 237 0.89 -14.52 -13.31
CA ILE A 237 -0.22 -13.85 -14.00
C ILE A 237 -0.99 -14.89 -14.77
N LEU A 238 -2.31 -14.96 -14.54
CA LEU A 238 -3.16 -15.90 -15.27
C LEU A 238 -3.17 -15.56 -16.76
N TYR A 239 -3.09 -16.61 -17.60
CA TYR A 239 -3.17 -16.50 -19.06
C TYR A 239 -2.07 -15.61 -19.68
N ILE A 240 -0.93 -15.43 -19.00
CA ILE A 240 0.19 -14.69 -19.55
C ILE A 240 0.79 -15.42 -20.75
N ASN A 241 0.84 -16.74 -20.71
CA ASN A 241 1.36 -17.57 -21.79
C ASN A 241 0.37 -17.66 -22.96
N ASN A 242 0.89 -17.84 -24.17
CA ASN A 242 0.04 -18.10 -25.32
C ASN A 242 -0.69 -19.44 -25.16
N PRO A 243 -1.93 -19.55 -25.66
CA PRO A 243 -2.61 -20.84 -25.74
C PRO A 243 -1.79 -21.84 -26.56
N PRO A 244 -1.91 -23.16 -26.29
CA PRO A 244 -1.25 -24.20 -27.11
C PRO A 244 -1.57 -24.01 -28.59
N GLY A 245 -0.54 -24.08 -29.44
CA GLY A 245 -0.68 -23.90 -30.87
C GLY A 245 -0.70 -22.46 -31.40
N VAL A 246 -0.57 -21.45 -30.51
CA VAL A 246 -0.44 -20.05 -30.90
C VAL A 246 0.99 -19.55 -30.70
N PRO A 247 1.81 -19.51 -31.80
CA PRO A 247 3.15 -18.94 -31.75
C PRO A 247 3.14 -17.43 -31.39
N ALA A 248 4.27 -16.93 -30.84
CA ALA A 248 4.42 -15.53 -30.47
C ALA A 248 4.13 -14.55 -31.62
N GLU A 249 4.53 -14.91 -32.85
CA GLU A 249 4.29 -14.10 -34.05
C GLU A 249 2.79 -13.98 -34.41
N VAL A 250 2.02 -15.06 -34.21
CA VAL A 250 0.58 -15.04 -34.42
C VAL A 250 -0.07 -14.15 -33.35
N ARG A 251 0.36 -14.28 -32.10
CA ARG A 251 -0.09 -13.43 -31.00
C ARG A 251 0.20 -11.96 -31.28
N ARG A 252 1.43 -11.62 -31.76
CA ARG A 252 1.80 -10.24 -32.10
C ARG A 252 0.88 -9.67 -33.17
N ARG A 253 0.69 -10.39 -34.29
CA ARG A 253 -0.23 -9.97 -35.35
C ARG A 253 -1.67 -9.78 -34.89
N THR A 254 -2.13 -10.63 -33.98
CA THR A 254 -3.48 -10.49 -33.38
C THR A 254 -3.58 -9.18 -32.57
N LEU A 255 -2.55 -8.87 -31.78
CA LEU A 255 -2.52 -7.63 -30.98
C LEU A 255 -2.42 -6.39 -31.87
N ASP A 256 -1.64 -6.43 -32.96
CA ASP A 256 -1.56 -5.34 -33.94
C ASP A 256 -2.93 -5.08 -34.60
N GLY A 257 -3.64 -6.15 -34.96
CA GLY A 257 -5.01 -6.04 -35.48
C GLY A 257 -5.99 -5.47 -34.46
N LEU A 258 -5.93 -5.91 -33.20
CA LEU A 258 -6.76 -5.37 -32.11
C LEU A 258 -6.43 -3.91 -31.84
N LYS A 259 -5.16 -3.53 -31.86
CA LYS A 259 -4.73 -2.13 -31.71
C LYS A 259 -5.35 -1.27 -32.81
N THR A 260 -5.26 -1.68 -34.08
CA THR A 260 -5.87 -0.95 -35.20
C THR A 260 -7.37 -0.78 -35.04
N LEU A 261 -8.09 -1.86 -34.64
CA LEU A 261 -9.54 -1.79 -34.38
C LEU A 261 -9.88 -0.84 -33.24
N ASN A 262 -9.12 -0.90 -32.15
CA ASN A 262 -9.31 -0.02 -31.00
C ASN A 262 -9.00 1.45 -31.34
N GLU A 263 -8.00 1.71 -32.19
CA GLU A 263 -7.70 3.06 -32.68
C GLU A 263 -8.85 3.62 -33.54
N ILE A 264 -9.46 2.81 -34.42
CA ILE A 264 -10.66 3.18 -35.16
C ILE A 264 -11.81 3.52 -34.21
N ASN A 265 -12.00 2.69 -33.17
CA ASN A 265 -12.99 2.94 -32.14
C ASN A 265 -12.74 4.23 -31.37
N PHE A 266 -11.50 4.48 -31.01
CA PHE A 266 -11.11 5.69 -30.31
C PHE A 266 -11.38 6.94 -31.16
N GLN A 267 -11.07 6.91 -32.44
CA GLN A 267 -11.35 8.02 -33.37
C GLN A 267 -12.86 8.29 -33.49
N ALA A 268 -13.69 7.27 -33.39
CA ALA A 268 -15.14 7.40 -33.49
C ALA A 268 -15.82 7.85 -32.18
N LEU A 269 -15.35 7.36 -31.04
CA LEU A 269 -16.01 7.51 -29.74
C LEU A 269 -15.26 8.41 -28.77
N HIS A 270 -13.96 8.63 -28.97
CA HIS A 270 -13.04 9.34 -28.07
C HIS A 270 -13.09 8.84 -26.62
N ASP A 271 -13.40 7.53 -26.40
CA ASP A 271 -13.41 6.93 -25.08
C ASP A 271 -11.98 6.62 -24.61
N PRO A 272 -11.48 7.30 -23.56
CA PRO A 272 -10.11 7.11 -23.06
C PRO A 272 -9.83 5.69 -22.55
N GLU A 273 -10.85 4.90 -22.19
CA GLU A 273 -10.67 3.49 -21.79
C GLU A 273 -10.19 2.63 -22.97
N THR A 274 -10.45 3.04 -24.19
CA THR A 274 -9.93 2.36 -25.38
C THR A 274 -8.39 2.45 -25.46
N GLN A 275 -7.82 3.60 -25.14
CA GLN A 275 -6.36 3.79 -25.06
C GLN A 275 -5.75 2.98 -23.92
N THR A 276 -6.41 2.98 -22.76
CA THR A 276 -6.01 2.13 -21.61
C THR A 276 -5.93 0.65 -22.00
N ARG A 277 -6.91 0.14 -22.75
CA ARG A 277 -6.91 -1.27 -23.21
C ARG A 277 -5.77 -1.57 -24.17
N ILE A 278 -5.49 -0.66 -25.13
CA ILE A 278 -4.34 -0.82 -26.03
C ILE A 278 -3.04 -0.95 -25.21
N ALA A 279 -2.82 -0.04 -24.26
CA ALA A 279 -1.65 -0.05 -23.40
C ALA A 279 -1.54 -1.34 -22.56
N GLN A 280 -2.67 -1.80 -22.01
CA GLN A 280 -2.72 -3.04 -21.22
C GLN A 280 -2.39 -4.29 -22.04
N TYR A 281 -2.88 -4.41 -23.28
CA TYR A 281 -2.54 -5.54 -24.16
C TYR A 281 -1.07 -5.54 -24.55
N GLU A 282 -0.50 -4.38 -24.84
CA GLU A 282 0.92 -4.24 -25.16
C GLU A 282 1.79 -4.61 -23.96
N LEU A 283 1.45 -4.12 -22.77
CA LEU A 283 2.16 -4.47 -21.55
C LEU A 283 2.06 -5.96 -21.25
N ALA A 284 0.87 -6.56 -21.34
CA ALA A 284 0.67 -8.00 -21.13
C ALA A 284 1.52 -8.85 -22.09
N PHE A 285 1.68 -8.41 -23.33
CA PHE A 285 2.55 -9.11 -24.30
C PHE A 285 4.04 -9.05 -23.89
N ARG A 286 4.53 -7.86 -23.51
CA ARG A 286 5.92 -7.71 -23.05
C ARG A 286 6.18 -8.51 -21.76
N MET A 287 5.19 -8.57 -20.87
CA MET A 287 5.27 -9.36 -19.63
C MET A 287 5.42 -10.87 -19.86
N GLN A 288 5.05 -11.39 -21.02
CA GLN A 288 5.25 -12.83 -21.35
C GLN A 288 6.70 -13.25 -21.25
N ALA A 289 7.63 -12.37 -21.58
CA ALA A 289 9.06 -12.64 -21.47
C ALA A 289 9.63 -12.26 -20.09
N SER A 290 9.25 -11.10 -19.56
CA SER A 290 9.86 -10.52 -18.37
C SER A 290 9.40 -11.16 -17.05
N VAL A 291 8.16 -11.63 -16.97
CA VAL A 291 7.61 -12.20 -15.72
C VAL A 291 8.21 -13.57 -15.39
N PRO A 292 8.37 -14.52 -16.33
CA PRO A 292 9.06 -15.78 -16.05
C PRO A 292 10.50 -15.57 -15.55
N ASP A 293 11.25 -14.65 -16.16
CA ASP A 293 12.61 -14.32 -15.71
C ASP A 293 12.60 -13.69 -14.29
N LEU A 294 11.67 -12.78 -14.03
CA LEU A 294 11.50 -12.16 -12.70
C LEU A 294 11.28 -13.20 -11.60
N THR A 295 10.41 -14.19 -11.85
CA THR A 295 9.99 -15.18 -10.85
C THR A 295 10.90 -16.40 -10.76
N ASN A 296 11.80 -16.59 -11.74
CA ASN A 296 12.81 -17.64 -11.67
C ASN A 296 13.93 -17.25 -10.69
N LEU A 297 13.90 -17.86 -9.51
CA LEU A 297 14.89 -17.64 -8.44
C LEU A 297 16.12 -18.56 -8.56
N ALA A 298 16.22 -19.41 -9.57
CA ALA A 298 17.35 -20.33 -9.73
C ALA A 298 18.70 -19.61 -9.94
N SER A 299 18.68 -18.36 -10.38
CA SER A 299 19.88 -17.54 -10.54
C SER A 299 20.33 -16.83 -9.26
N GLU A 300 19.53 -16.88 -8.19
CA GLU A 300 19.90 -16.26 -6.92
C GLU A 300 20.95 -17.11 -6.18
N PRO A 301 22.02 -16.51 -5.66
CA PRO A 301 23.04 -17.24 -4.91
C PRO A 301 22.50 -17.73 -3.56
N GLU A 302 23.12 -18.80 -3.03
CA GLU A 302 22.77 -19.38 -1.72
C GLU A 302 22.78 -18.35 -0.58
N SER A 303 23.70 -17.37 -0.64
CA SER A 303 23.78 -16.29 0.33
C SER A 303 22.51 -15.44 0.39
N THR A 304 21.79 -15.26 -0.73
CA THR A 304 20.50 -14.58 -0.78
C THR A 304 19.45 -15.34 0.04
N PHE A 305 19.36 -16.66 -0.14
CA PHE A 305 18.43 -17.49 0.62
C PHE A 305 18.79 -17.53 2.10
N GLY A 306 20.09 -17.54 2.44
CA GLY A 306 20.56 -17.40 3.83
C GLY A 306 20.13 -16.06 4.46
N LEU A 307 20.11 -15.00 3.67
CA LEU A 307 19.74 -13.66 4.12
C LEU A 307 18.22 -13.54 4.38
N TYR A 308 17.38 -13.94 3.39
CA TYR A 308 15.92 -13.86 3.48
C TYR A 308 15.28 -15.00 4.31
N GLY A 309 16.04 -16.06 4.57
CA GLY A 309 15.58 -17.30 5.19
C GLY A 309 15.15 -18.36 4.18
N GLU A 310 15.22 -19.64 4.58
CA GLU A 310 14.91 -20.79 3.74
C GLU A 310 13.50 -20.76 3.13
N GLN A 311 12.54 -20.09 3.80
CA GLN A 311 11.19 -19.92 3.27
C GLN A 311 11.17 -19.10 1.97
N ALA A 312 12.22 -18.32 1.66
CA ALA A 312 12.30 -17.57 0.41
C ALA A 312 12.33 -18.47 -0.85
N ARG A 313 12.71 -19.75 -0.70
CA ARG A 313 12.64 -20.74 -1.78
C ARG A 313 11.23 -21.22 -2.09
N LYS A 314 10.31 -21.06 -1.14
CA LYS A 314 8.96 -21.58 -1.24
C LYS A 314 8.01 -20.49 -1.79
N PRO A 315 7.47 -20.67 -3.01
CA PRO A 315 6.54 -19.71 -3.59
C PRO A 315 5.34 -19.45 -2.67
N GLY A 316 4.92 -18.19 -2.61
CA GLY A 316 3.77 -17.76 -1.82
C GLY A 316 4.09 -17.33 -0.40
N THR A 317 5.22 -17.71 0.19
CA THR A 317 5.61 -17.25 1.53
C THR A 317 5.96 -15.76 1.53
N PHE A 318 5.92 -15.13 2.70
CA PHE A 318 6.33 -13.73 2.82
C PHE A 318 7.81 -13.53 2.44
N ALA A 319 8.68 -14.46 2.81
CA ALA A 319 10.11 -14.40 2.46
C ALA A 319 10.34 -14.47 0.94
N ASN A 320 9.63 -15.35 0.23
CA ASN A 320 9.66 -15.41 -1.23
C ASN A 320 9.14 -14.10 -1.84
N THR A 321 8.05 -13.58 -1.29
CA THR A 321 7.45 -12.30 -1.72
C THR A 321 8.41 -11.13 -1.50
N ALA A 322 9.10 -11.06 -0.36
CA ALA A 322 10.09 -10.02 -0.07
C ALA A 322 11.27 -10.05 -1.06
N LEU A 323 11.75 -11.24 -1.41
CA LEU A 323 12.79 -11.40 -2.44
C LEU A 323 12.29 -10.95 -3.82
N LEU A 324 11.05 -11.26 -4.18
CA LEU A 324 10.43 -10.76 -5.41
C LEU A 324 10.29 -9.24 -5.42
N CYS A 325 10.01 -8.59 -4.28
CA CYS A 325 9.98 -7.12 -4.18
C CYS A 325 11.32 -6.50 -4.56
N ARG A 326 12.43 -7.02 -4.05
CA ARG A 326 13.77 -6.56 -4.44
C ARG A 326 13.98 -6.72 -5.95
N ARG A 327 13.64 -7.87 -6.53
CA ARG A 327 13.78 -8.12 -7.97
C ARG A 327 12.91 -7.22 -8.83
N LEU A 328 11.72 -6.86 -8.35
CA LEU A 328 10.81 -5.93 -9.03
C LEU A 328 11.39 -4.51 -9.06
N VAL A 329 11.85 -3.98 -7.93
CA VAL A 329 12.44 -2.62 -7.90
C VAL A 329 13.77 -2.56 -8.65
N GLU A 330 14.57 -3.62 -8.63
CA GLU A 330 15.78 -3.76 -9.43
C GLU A 330 15.52 -3.66 -10.95
N ARG A 331 14.33 -4.08 -11.39
CA ARG A 331 13.83 -3.97 -12.77
C ARG A 331 13.01 -2.71 -13.04
N GLY A 332 13.02 -1.73 -12.13
CA GLY A 332 12.40 -0.43 -12.33
C GLY A 332 10.91 -0.35 -12.01
N VAL A 333 10.34 -1.32 -11.30
CA VAL A 333 8.98 -1.19 -10.77
C VAL A 333 8.95 -0.10 -9.70
N ARG A 334 8.07 0.89 -9.84
CA ARG A 334 8.00 2.06 -8.96
C ARG A 334 7.40 1.76 -7.61
N PHE A 335 6.29 1.00 -7.60
CA PHE A 335 5.53 0.72 -6.39
C PHE A 335 5.23 -0.77 -6.29
N VAL A 336 5.66 -1.39 -5.19
CA VAL A 336 5.35 -2.78 -4.87
C VAL A 336 4.56 -2.81 -3.57
N GLN A 337 3.28 -3.17 -3.67
CA GLN A 337 2.41 -3.38 -2.50
C GLN A 337 2.43 -4.84 -2.11
N VAL A 338 2.78 -5.13 -0.87
CA VAL A 338 2.66 -6.46 -0.28
C VAL A 338 1.58 -6.46 0.77
N TYR A 339 0.72 -7.46 0.75
CA TYR A 339 -0.23 -7.74 1.82
C TYR A 339 0.15 -9.04 2.51
N HIS A 340 0.31 -9.00 3.83
CA HIS A 340 0.45 -10.17 4.70
C HIS A 340 -0.66 -10.15 5.74
N ASN A 341 -1.49 -11.19 5.76
CA ASN A 341 -2.75 -11.23 6.51
C ASN A 341 -2.60 -11.83 7.91
N ASN A 342 -3.71 -11.89 8.65
CA ASN A 342 -3.88 -12.60 9.93
C ASN A 342 -3.25 -11.91 11.16
N TRP A 343 -3.03 -10.57 11.12
CA TRP A 343 -2.59 -9.79 12.28
C TRP A 343 -3.74 -9.39 13.22
N ASP A 344 -4.97 -9.77 12.88
CA ASP A 344 -6.18 -9.51 13.65
C ASP A 344 -6.32 -10.45 14.85
N THR A 345 -5.69 -10.10 15.97
CA THR A 345 -5.52 -10.98 17.13
C THR A 345 -6.54 -10.73 18.23
N HIS A 346 -7.84 -10.88 17.93
CA HIS A 346 -8.93 -10.75 18.92
C HIS A 346 -8.91 -11.81 20.03
N SER A 347 -8.22 -12.89 19.81
CA SER A 347 -8.00 -13.98 20.77
C SER A 347 -6.65 -14.62 20.49
N ASN A 348 -6.13 -15.34 21.48
CA ASN A 348 -4.93 -16.17 21.35
C ASN A 348 -3.72 -15.42 20.76
N VAL A 349 -3.46 -14.19 21.23
CA VAL A 349 -2.25 -13.42 20.86
C VAL A 349 -0.99 -14.28 21.03
N ALA A 350 -0.94 -15.01 22.15
CA ALA A 350 0.21 -15.82 22.52
C ALA A 350 0.53 -16.96 21.54
N GLY A 351 -0.48 -17.55 20.90
CA GLY A 351 -0.30 -18.62 19.92
C GLY A 351 -0.11 -18.13 18.49
N ARG A 352 -0.67 -16.96 18.17
CA ARG A 352 -0.76 -16.48 16.79
C ARG A 352 0.34 -15.47 16.40
N LEU A 353 0.65 -14.53 17.28
CA LEU A 353 1.63 -13.48 16.99
C LEU A 353 3.04 -14.02 16.67
N PRO A 354 3.54 -15.10 17.34
CA PRO A 354 4.82 -15.69 16.97
C PRO A 354 4.91 -16.19 15.53
N ASP A 355 3.82 -16.75 14.98
CA ASP A 355 3.79 -17.23 13.60
C ASP A 355 3.91 -16.07 12.61
N GLN A 356 3.15 -14.98 12.81
CA GLN A 356 3.24 -13.78 11.99
C GLN A 356 4.63 -13.14 12.06
N CYS A 357 5.21 -13.04 13.24
CA CYS A 357 6.57 -12.51 13.40
C CYS A 357 7.60 -13.39 12.68
N ARG A 358 7.49 -14.71 12.79
CA ARG A 358 8.38 -15.66 12.11
C ARG A 358 8.28 -15.54 10.59
N ASP A 359 7.08 -15.30 10.07
CA ASP A 359 6.88 -15.13 8.63
C ASP A 359 7.62 -13.91 8.08
N VAL A 360 7.66 -12.80 8.85
CA VAL A 360 8.09 -11.50 8.32
C VAL A 360 9.48 -11.06 8.78
N ASP A 361 9.94 -11.44 9.97
CA ASP A 361 11.08 -10.81 10.63
C ASP A 361 12.40 -10.97 9.85
N GLN A 362 12.81 -12.22 9.57
CA GLN A 362 14.03 -12.47 8.80
C GLN A 362 13.91 -11.94 7.36
N ALA A 363 12.72 -12.06 6.77
CA ALA A 363 12.49 -11.61 5.41
C ALA A 363 12.60 -10.08 5.27
N CYS A 364 12.11 -9.31 6.24
CA CYS A 364 12.28 -7.86 6.30
C CYS A 364 13.76 -7.47 6.46
N TYR A 365 14.47 -8.16 7.35
CA TYR A 365 15.93 -7.98 7.49
C TYR A 365 16.64 -8.25 6.17
N GLY A 366 16.34 -9.38 5.52
CA GLY A 366 16.91 -9.77 4.25
C GLY A 366 16.68 -8.70 3.17
N LEU A 367 15.44 -8.20 3.07
CA LEU A 367 15.10 -7.16 2.12
C LEU A 367 15.91 -5.87 2.33
N ILE A 368 15.97 -5.37 3.55
CA ILE A 368 16.70 -4.14 3.87
C ILE A 368 18.19 -4.31 3.60
N GLN A 369 18.80 -5.42 4.06
CA GLN A 369 20.22 -5.67 3.86
C GLN A 369 20.59 -5.90 2.39
N ASP A 370 19.77 -6.61 1.62
CA ASP A 370 19.99 -6.83 0.19
C ASP A 370 19.91 -5.49 -0.60
N LEU A 371 18.90 -4.67 -0.33
CA LEU A 371 18.80 -3.32 -0.90
C LEU A 371 20.00 -2.45 -0.54
N LYS A 372 20.48 -2.50 0.70
CA LYS A 372 21.65 -1.76 1.20
C LYS A 372 22.93 -2.22 0.49
N GLN A 373 23.17 -3.53 0.42
CA GLN A 373 24.35 -4.11 -0.24
C GLN A 373 24.40 -3.78 -1.74
N ARG A 374 23.25 -3.63 -2.38
CA ARG A 374 23.12 -3.26 -3.81
C ARG A 374 23.15 -1.76 -4.05
N GLY A 375 23.26 -0.93 -3.00
CA GLY A 375 23.18 0.53 -3.12
C GLY A 375 21.83 1.06 -3.57
N MET A 376 20.76 0.30 -3.35
CA MET A 376 19.40 0.64 -3.76
C MET A 376 18.56 1.22 -2.62
N LEU A 377 18.96 1.03 -1.36
CA LEU A 377 18.16 1.43 -0.19
C LEU A 377 17.94 2.95 -0.17
N ASP A 378 18.96 3.76 -0.50
CA ASP A 378 18.83 5.22 -0.48
C ASP A 378 17.77 5.76 -1.42
N SER A 379 17.45 5.03 -2.48
CA SER A 379 16.43 5.39 -3.47
C SER A 379 15.13 4.56 -3.37
N THR A 380 15.07 3.61 -2.44
CA THR A 380 13.90 2.73 -2.22
C THR A 380 13.36 2.93 -0.82
N LEU A 381 12.16 3.47 -0.71
CA LEU A 381 11.46 3.58 0.56
C LEU A 381 10.76 2.26 0.88
N VAL A 382 11.17 1.61 1.96
CA VAL A 382 10.50 0.43 2.50
C VAL A 382 9.64 0.87 3.67
N ILE A 383 8.35 0.49 3.65
CA ILE A 383 7.36 0.83 4.68
C ILE A 383 6.79 -0.47 5.23
N TRP A 384 6.69 -0.60 6.54
CA TRP A 384 6.05 -1.71 7.22
C TRP A 384 5.06 -1.20 8.26
N GLY A 385 3.88 -1.73 8.29
CA GLY A 385 2.86 -1.42 9.29
C GLY A 385 1.48 -1.92 8.89
N GLY A 386 0.53 -1.76 9.79
CA GLY A 386 -0.88 -2.06 9.55
C GLY A 386 -1.75 -0.81 9.54
N GLU A 387 -3.05 -1.04 9.48
CA GLU A 387 -4.06 0.01 9.36
C GLU A 387 -4.39 0.74 10.68
N PHE A 388 -4.11 0.09 11.83
CA PHE A 388 -4.24 0.65 13.20
C PHE A 388 -3.49 -0.26 14.20
N GLY A 389 -3.53 0.09 15.49
CA GLY A 389 -2.96 -0.68 16.59
C GLY A 389 -3.97 -1.54 17.35
N ARG A 390 -3.54 -2.03 18.52
CA ARG A 390 -4.33 -2.90 19.39
C ARG A 390 -4.46 -2.35 20.80
N THR A 391 -5.56 -2.71 21.47
CA THR A 391 -5.83 -2.28 22.84
C THR A 391 -4.87 -2.89 23.84
N ILE A 392 -4.59 -2.11 24.88
CA ILE A 392 -3.83 -2.56 26.05
C ILE A 392 -4.60 -3.55 26.93
N TYR A 393 -5.92 -3.43 26.95
CA TYR A 393 -6.78 -4.33 27.70
C TYR A 393 -7.13 -5.57 26.90
N SER A 394 -7.41 -6.67 27.61
CA SER A 394 -7.84 -7.90 26.96
C SER A 394 -9.27 -7.77 26.44
N GLN A 395 -9.47 -8.24 25.21
CA GLN A 395 -10.80 -8.56 24.71
C GLN A 395 -11.19 -9.95 25.23
N GLY A 396 -12.32 -10.01 25.96
CA GLY A 396 -12.77 -11.27 26.58
C GLY A 396 -11.93 -11.66 27.81
N GLY A 397 -11.69 -12.95 27.96
CA GLY A 397 -10.95 -13.49 29.10
C GLY A 397 -9.47 -13.12 29.09
N LEU A 398 -8.87 -12.99 30.29
CA LEU A 398 -7.45 -12.72 30.48
C LEU A 398 -6.81 -13.85 31.30
N SER A 399 -5.71 -14.40 30.80
CA SER A 399 -4.76 -15.18 31.58
C SER A 399 -3.33 -14.70 31.29
N LYS A 400 -2.37 -15.13 32.13
CA LYS A 400 -0.95 -14.81 31.89
C LYS A 400 -0.40 -15.43 30.62
N GLU A 401 -0.98 -16.56 30.21
CA GLU A 401 -0.56 -17.34 29.04
C GLU A 401 -1.24 -16.86 27.77
N ASN A 402 -2.47 -16.29 27.87
CA ASN A 402 -3.25 -15.96 26.70
C ASN A 402 -4.26 -14.85 26.95
N TYR A 403 -4.42 -14.00 25.95
CA TYR A 403 -5.35 -12.87 25.89
C TYR A 403 -5.68 -12.53 24.44
N GLY A 404 -6.72 -11.74 24.24
CA GLY A 404 -7.08 -11.10 22.96
C GLY A 404 -6.90 -9.59 23.03
N ARG A 405 -6.80 -8.93 21.88
CA ARG A 405 -6.74 -7.47 21.78
C ARG A 405 -7.74 -6.97 20.77
N ASP A 406 -8.44 -5.91 21.11
CA ASP A 406 -9.36 -5.22 20.22
C ASP A 406 -8.63 -4.18 19.36
N HIS A 407 -9.31 -3.58 18.40
CA HIS A 407 -8.78 -2.51 17.56
C HIS A 407 -8.51 -1.24 18.37
N HIS A 408 -7.40 -0.57 18.09
CA HIS A 408 -7.06 0.70 18.70
C HIS A 408 -6.46 1.67 17.69
N PRO A 409 -7.28 2.59 17.13
CA PRO A 409 -6.83 3.49 16.06
C PRO A 409 -6.03 4.70 16.57
N ARG A 410 -6.00 4.93 17.89
CA ARG A 410 -5.48 6.17 18.49
C ARG A 410 -3.98 6.19 18.66
N CYS A 411 -3.32 5.03 18.66
CA CYS A 411 -1.88 4.95 18.52
C CYS A 411 -1.48 3.61 17.90
N PHE A 412 -0.52 3.64 17.01
CA PHE A 412 0.12 2.43 16.45
C PHE A 412 1.49 2.76 15.89
N THR A 413 2.27 1.73 15.60
CA THR A 413 3.64 1.88 15.13
C THR A 413 3.74 1.47 13.66
N ILE A 414 4.36 2.34 12.86
CA ILE A 414 4.86 2.04 11.52
C ILE A 414 6.38 2.23 11.55
N TRP A 415 7.12 1.43 10.78
CA TRP A 415 8.50 1.75 10.51
C TRP A 415 8.77 1.92 9.01
N MET A 416 9.78 2.72 8.72
CA MET A 416 10.27 2.98 7.36
C MET A 416 11.79 2.80 7.31
N ALA A 417 12.32 2.50 6.12
CA ALA A 417 13.76 2.46 5.89
C ALA A 417 14.10 2.91 4.47
N GLY A 418 15.22 3.58 4.29
CA GLY A 418 15.69 4.06 2.99
C GLY A 418 14.85 5.17 2.38
N GLY A 419 15.02 5.44 1.08
CA GLY A 419 14.24 6.42 0.32
C GLY A 419 14.27 7.85 0.85
N GLY A 420 15.27 8.20 1.65
CA GLY A 420 15.44 9.53 2.24
C GLY A 420 14.82 9.70 3.63
N VAL A 421 14.38 8.62 4.30
CA VAL A 421 14.07 8.68 5.73
C VAL A 421 15.34 8.59 6.58
N LYS A 422 15.29 9.21 7.75
CA LYS A 422 16.43 9.26 8.67
C LYS A 422 16.49 7.97 9.50
N GLY A 423 17.49 7.12 9.22
CA GLY A 423 17.75 5.91 10.01
C GLY A 423 18.09 6.21 11.47
N GLY A 424 17.83 5.24 12.36
CA GLY A 424 18.02 5.39 13.81
C GLY A 424 17.07 6.39 14.48
N THR A 425 15.96 6.74 13.81
CA THR A 425 14.97 7.69 14.34
C THR A 425 13.84 6.95 15.05
N ILE A 426 13.51 7.41 16.26
CA ILE A 426 12.31 7.02 17.01
C ILE A 426 11.47 8.27 17.19
N HIS A 427 10.34 8.36 16.51
CA HIS A 427 9.48 9.54 16.47
C HIS A 427 8.15 9.28 17.18
N GLY A 428 7.78 10.25 17.99
CA GLY A 428 6.54 10.23 18.75
C GLY A 428 6.60 9.34 19.99
N GLU A 429 5.70 9.64 20.93
CA GLU A 429 5.64 8.98 22.21
C GLU A 429 4.21 8.71 22.63
N THR A 430 3.98 7.53 23.23
CA THR A 430 2.71 7.13 23.81
C THR A 430 2.79 7.17 25.34
N ASP A 431 1.64 7.24 26.01
CA ASP A 431 1.57 7.17 27.47
C ASP A 431 2.09 5.84 28.04
N ASP A 432 2.16 5.74 29.36
CA ASP A 432 2.64 4.55 30.08
C ASP A 432 1.83 3.28 29.80
N PHE A 433 0.69 3.43 29.14
CA PHE A 433 -0.20 2.34 28.76
C PHE A 433 -0.21 2.04 27.26
N SER A 434 0.59 2.74 26.42
CA SER A 434 0.50 2.59 24.95
C SER A 434 -0.93 2.79 24.43
N TYR A 435 -1.67 3.72 25.03
CA TYR A 435 -3.09 3.96 24.75
C TYR A 435 -3.38 5.33 24.16
N ASN A 436 -2.65 6.37 24.59
CA ASN A 436 -2.74 7.72 24.04
C ASN A 436 -1.38 8.19 23.55
N ILE A 437 -1.37 9.06 22.55
CA ILE A 437 -0.17 9.75 22.11
C ILE A 437 0.05 10.96 23.05
N VAL A 438 1.27 11.11 23.56
CA VAL A 438 1.66 12.22 24.45
C VAL A 438 2.65 13.18 23.80
N ALA A 439 3.35 12.76 22.73
CA ALA A 439 4.25 13.63 21.98
C ALA A 439 4.23 13.31 20.48
N ASP A 440 4.40 14.34 19.67
CA ASP A 440 4.62 14.30 18.23
C ASP A 440 3.64 13.39 17.46
N PRO A 441 2.33 13.65 17.52
CA PRO A 441 1.32 12.86 16.83
C PRO A 441 1.50 12.93 15.31
N VAL A 442 1.39 11.79 14.64
CA VAL A 442 1.42 11.66 13.18
C VAL A 442 0.10 11.09 12.70
N HIS A 443 -0.73 11.96 12.13
CA HIS A 443 -1.97 11.54 11.50
C HIS A 443 -1.67 10.82 10.18
N LEU A 444 -2.55 9.92 9.78
CA LEU A 444 -2.42 9.19 8.52
C LEU A 444 -2.29 10.12 7.29
N ARG A 445 -2.90 11.30 7.32
CA ARG A 445 -2.73 12.35 6.29
C ARG A 445 -1.32 12.91 6.26
N ASP A 446 -0.69 13.12 7.42
CA ASP A 446 0.69 13.60 7.54
C ASP A 446 1.67 12.56 7.02
N PHE A 447 1.39 11.28 7.28
CA PHE A 447 2.14 10.17 6.73
C PHE A 447 2.10 10.16 5.20
N HIS A 448 0.92 10.31 4.59
CA HIS A 448 0.78 10.43 3.14
C HIS A 448 1.52 11.67 2.58
N ALA A 449 1.40 12.83 3.24
CA ALA A 449 2.11 14.03 2.84
C ALA A 449 3.63 13.83 2.88
N THR A 450 4.14 13.13 3.90
CA THR A 450 5.56 12.82 4.06
C THR A 450 6.04 11.85 2.96
N ILE A 451 5.28 10.82 2.63
CA ILE A 451 5.61 9.91 1.52
C ILE A 451 5.64 10.68 0.19
N LEU A 452 4.63 11.51 -0.08
CA LEU A 452 4.58 12.31 -1.31
C LEU A 452 5.79 13.26 -1.40
N HIS A 453 6.20 13.86 -0.29
CA HIS A 453 7.40 14.70 -0.24
C HIS A 453 8.67 13.90 -0.59
N LEU A 454 8.85 12.70 -0.02
CA LEU A 454 9.98 11.82 -0.37
C LEU A 454 10.01 11.47 -1.87
N LEU A 455 8.86 11.40 -2.52
CA LEU A 455 8.71 11.17 -3.96
C LEU A 455 8.92 12.43 -4.81
N GLY A 456 9.06 13.61 -4.21
CA GLY A 456 9.24 14.88 -4.92
C GLY A 456 7.93 15.66 -5.18
N PHE A 457 6.85 15.31 -4.50
CA PHE A 457 5.58 16.01 -4.65
C PHE A 457 5.29 16.93 -3.48
N ASP A 458 4.84 18.14 -3.81
CA ASP A 458 4.07 18.97 -2.89
C ASP A 458 2.65 18.41 -2.84
N HIS A 459 2.26 17.87 -1.68
CA HIS A 459 1.00 17.17 -1.51
C HIS A 459 -0.25 18.04 -1.68
N GLU A 460 -0.12 19.37 -1.56
CA GLU A 460 -1.21 20.30 -1.77
C GLU A 460 -1.38 20.66 -3.24
N ARG A 461 -0.28 20.71 -4.00
CA ARG A 461 -0.24 21.03 -5.44
C ARG A 461 -0.44 19.79 -6.32
N PHE A 462 -0.13 18.61 -5.82
CA PHE A 462 -0.29 17.37 -6.55
C PHE A 462 -1.75 16.93 -6.54
N THR A 463 -2.49 17.42 -7.53
CA THR A 463 -3.94 17.24 -7.65
C THR A 463 -4.33 16.68 -9.00
N VAL A 464 -5.54 16.12 -9.07
CA VAL A 464 -6.20 15.76 -10.32
C VAL A 464 -7.62 16.33 -10.32
N LYS A 465 -8.04 16.92 -11.43
CA LYS A 465 -9.40 17.45 -11.56
C LYS A 465 -10.40 16.33 -11.79
N TYR A 466 -11.33 16.16 -10.85
CA TYR A 466 -12.39 15.18 -10.95
C TYR A 466 -13.71 15.77 -10.44
N GLN A 467 -14.78 15.67 -11.26
CA GLN A 467 -16.09 16.25 -10.96
C GLN A 467 -16.04 17.74 -10.56
N GLY A 468 -15.17 18.50 -11.23
CA GLY A 468 -15.01 19.94 -10.99
C GLY A 468 -14.15 20.33 -9.78
N LEU A 469 -13.68 19.38 -8.98
CA LEU A 469 -12.85 19.59 -7.80
C LEU A 469 -11.42 19.09 -8.02
N ASP A 470 -10.46 19.80 -7.45
CA ASP A 470 -9.06 19.35 -7.40
C ASP A 470 -8.90 18.33 -6.26
N GLN A 471 -8.81 17.06 -6.67
CA GLN A 471 -8.67 15.93 -5.73
C GLN A 471 -7.20 15.67 -5.43
N ARG A 472 -6.89 15.31 -4.19
CA ARG A 472 -5.53 14.94 -3.72
C ARG A 472 -5.58 13.75 -2.78
N LEU A 473 -4.46 13.04 -2.65
CA LEU A 473 -4.33 11.88 -1.76
C LEU A 473 -4.57 12.25 -0.29
N THR A 474 -4.07 13.39 0.15
CA THR A 474 -4.19 13.87 1.54
C THR A 474 -5.58 14.41 1.90
N GLY A 475 -6.50 14.47 0.93
CA GLY A 475 -7.86 14.98 1.16
C GLY A 475 -7.91 16.49 1.33
N VAL A 476 -8.97 16.98 1.97
CA VAL A 476 -9.23 18.43 2.15
C VAL A 476 -8.76 18.94 3.52
N GLU A 477 -8.67 18.07 4.50
CA GLU A 477 -8.19 18.42 5.83
C GLU A 477 -6.70 18.78 5.82
N PRO A 478 -6.24 19.67 6.70
CA PRO A 478 -4.83 20.00 6.80
C PRO A 478 -3.95 18.76 7.02
N ALA A 479 -2.83 18.72 6.30
CA ALA A 479 -1.80 17.71 6.44
C ALA A 479 -0.42 18.39 6.42
N ARG A 480 0.56 17.79 7.08
CA ARG A 480 1.93 18.32 7.14
C ARG A 480 2.96 17.24 6.82
N VAL A 481 4.04 17.66 6.20
CA VAL A 481 5.24 16.82 6.06
C VAL A 481 5.95 16.78 7.41
N ILE A 482 6.21 15.59 7.92
CA ILE A 482 6.94 15.37 9.19
C ILE A 482 8.44 15.43 8.88
N LYS A 483 9.02 16.60 9.02
CA LYS A 483 10.43 16.86 8.63
C LYS A 483 11.43 16.10 9.49
N GLU A 484 11.07 15.79 10.71
CA GLU A 484 11.88 15.06 11.69
C GLU A 484 12.18 13.62 11.23
N LEU A 485 11.39 13.08 10.31
CA LEU A 485 11.59 11.76 9.72
C LEU A 485 12.56 11.76 8.52
N LEU A 486 12.93 12.94 8.01
CA LEU A 486 13.69 13.10 6.76
C LEU A 486 15.20 13.19 7.03
N ALA A 487 16.01 12.57 6.12
CA ALA A 487 17.47 12.60 6.14
C ALA A 487 18.05 13.83 5.41
#